data_cbb800d68344f9b22a312e3d77977170
#
_entry.id   cbb800d68344f9b22a312e3d77977170
#
_cell.length_a   1.000
_cell.length_b   1.000
_cell.length_c   1.000
_cell.angle_alpha   90.00
_cell.angle_beta   90.00
_cell.angle_gamma   90.00
#
_symmetry.space_group_name_H-M   'P 1'
#
loop_
_entity.id
_entity.type
_entity.pdbx_description
1 polymer ?
#
loop_
_entity_poly.entity_id
_entity_poly.type
_entity_poly.pdbx_seq_one_letter_code
_entity_poly.pdbx_strand_id
1 'polypeptide(L)'
;FEAAYHMHNVRVCGEWKHRMLFDDPRCINLFRKAGELNCPVVLHLDVPFKPDRTPIAQWYGGTVDNLQRALQACPDTIFLGHAPGFWRELSGDADTCDSQYPDTPIMPGGKVQKLLDQYPNLWCDLSAGSAMYALQRDENYAKKFLAKYADRLTFARDTYGGELHEYLQTLDLPQDVHDKIYFENALKLVPQAS
;
A
#
# COMPACT_ATOMS: atom_id res chain seq x y z
N PHE A 1 7.74 17.27 10.51
CA PHE A 1 6.48 16.53 10.64
C PHE A 1 5.73 16.92 11.92
N GLU A 2 6.36 16.88 13.12
CA GLU A 2 5.70 17.27 14.39
C GLU A 2 5.05 18.66 14.34
N ALA A 3 5.73 19.66 13.79
CA ALA A 3 5.14 20.99 13.62
C ALA A 3 3.86 20.95 12.78
N ALA A 4 3.85 20.19 11.67
CA ALA A 4 2.66 20.02 10.83
C ALA A 4 1.53 19.32 11.60
N TYR A 5 1.85 18.31 12.41
CA TYR A 5 0.90 17.63 13.26
C TYR A 5 0.25 18.59 14.29
N HIS A 6 1.08 19.31 15.04
CA HIS A 6 0.58 20.14 16.14
C HIS A 6 -0.02 21.46 15.67
N MET A 7 0.54 22.09 14.63
CA MET A 7 0.13 23.43 14.18
C MET A 7 -0.93 23.39 13.07
N HIS A 8 -0.95 22.33 12.26
CA HIS A 8 -1.80 22.27 11.06
C HIS A 8 -2.72 21.04 11.04
N ASN A 9 -2.83 20.33 12.15
CA ASN A 9 -3.71 19.16 12.29
C ASN A 9 -3.47 18.06 11.24
N VAL A 10 -2.22 17.90 10.78
CA VAL A 10 -1.85 16.80 9.87
C VAL A 10 -1.96 15.48 10.63
N ARG A 11 -2.69 14.51 10.06
CA ARG A 11 -2.98 13.20 10.68
C ARG A 11 -2.50 12.00 9.87
N VAL A 12 -1.93 12.23 8.70
CA VAL A 12 -1.36 11.21 7.83
C VAL A 12 0.01 11.70 7.34
N CYS A 13 1.00 10.83 7.37
CA CYS A 13 2.32 11.09 6.83
C CYS A 13 2.43 10.48 5.42
N GLY A 14 2.43 11.27 4.41
CA GLY A 14 2.55 10.80 3.03
C GLY A 14 1.77 11.67 2.04
N GLU A 15 1.82 11.34 0.83
CA GLU A 15 2.47 10.17 0.21
C GLU A 15 4.01 10.28 0.34
N TRP A 16 4.67 9.28 0.96
CA TRP A 16 6.13 9.27 1.09
C TRP A 16 6.76 8.84 -0.23
N LYS A 17 7.19 9.80 -1.00
CA LYS A 17 7.68 9.67 -2.37
C LYS A 17 9.07 10.30 -2.51
N HIS A 18 10.04 9.63 -1.92
CA HIS A 18 11.43 10.06 -1.95
C HIS A 18 12.34 8.96 -2.51
N ARG A 19 13.42 9.36 -3.20
CA ARG A 19 14.47 8.46 -3.67
C ARG A 19 15.37 8.04 -2.50
N MET A 20 14.77 7.39 -1.52
CA MET A 20 15.39 6.83 -0.35
C MET A 20 14.80 5.44 -0.10
N LEU A 21 15.62 4.54 0.38
CA LEU A 21 15.14 3.24 0.81
C LEU A 21 14.26 3.39 2.06
N PHE A 22 13.19 2.62 2.18
CA PHE A 22 12.30 2.70 3.35
C PHE A 22 13.01 2.34 4.65
N ASP A 23 14.05 1.51 4.59
CA ASP A 23 14.90 1.14 5.73
C ASP A 23 16.11 2.05 5.94
N ASP A 24 16.23 3.17 5.20
CA ASP A 24 17.21 4.21 5.51
C ASP A 24 16.98 4.74 6.94
N PRO A 25 18.01 4.90 7.77
CA PRO A 25 17.86 5.38 9.15
C PRO A 25 17.06 6.69 9.28
N ARG A 26 17.13 7.57 8.29
CA ARG A 26 16.36 8.83 8.27
C ARG A 26 14.86 8.58 8.07
N CYS A 27 14.50 7.62 7.20
CA CYS A 27 13.12 7.19 7.02
C CYS A 27 12.61 6.53 8.31
N ILE A 28 13.37 5.60 8.88
CA ILE A 28 13.02 4.91 10.13
C ILE A 28 12.77 5.90 11.27
N ASN A 29 13.59 6.92 11.42
CA ASN A 29 13.39 7.95 12.45
C ASN A 29 12.07 8.72 12.23
N LEU A 30 11.74 9.08 10.99
CA LEU A 30 10.48 9.73 10.67
C LEU A 30 9.29 8.80 10.92
N PHE A 31 9.39 7.55 10.48
CA PHE A 31 8.31 6.57 10.60
C PHE A 31 8.00 6.25 12.07
N ARG A 32 9.02 6.10 12.92
CA ARG A 32 8.84 5.97 14.37
C ARG A 32 8.11 7.17 14.96
N LYS A 33 8.52 8.39 14.56
CA LYS A 33 7.84 9.61 15.00
C LYS A 33 6.37 9.65 14.54
N ALA A 34 6.06 9.19 13.35
CA ALA A 34 4.68 9.07 12.89
C ALA A 34 3.88 8.08 13.75
N GLY A 35 4.47 6.93 14.10
CA GLY A 35 3.87 5.96 15.02
C GLY A 35 3.59 6.53 16.42
N GLU A 36 4.57 7.24 17.02
CA GLU A 36 4.39 7.93 18.31
C GLU A 36 3.21 8.92 18.30
N LEU A 37 2.91 9.51 17.15
CA LEU A 37 1.82 10.45 16.97
C LEU A 37 0.53 9.78 16.46
N ASN A 38 0.49 8.45 16.36
CA ASN A 38 -0.62 7.69 15.77
C ASN A 38 -0.99 8.17 14.36
N CYS A 39 0.01 8.57 13.58
CA CYS A 39 -0.16 8.98 12.19
C CYS A 39 0.24 7.82 11.26
N PRO A 40 -0.69 7.28 10.47
CA PRO A 40 -0.32 6.28 9.45
C PRO A 40 0.58 6.90 8.39
N VAL A 41 1.41 6.06 7.77
CA VAL A 41 2.36 6.46 6.72
C VAL A 41 1.94 5.82 5.40
N VAL A 42 1.62 6.62 4.39
CA VAL A 42 1.36 6.16 3.02
C VAL A 42 2.69 6.08 2.28
N LEU A 43 3.04 4.87 1.82
CA LEU A 43 4.32 4.59 1.18
C LEU A 43 4.17 4.35 -0.31
N HIS A 44 4.78 5.19 -1.12
CA HIS A 44 4.87 5.00 -2.56
C HIS A 44 6.06 4.10 -2.91
N LEU A 45 5.79 2.89 -3.35
CA LEU A 45 6.80 1.94 -3.80
C LEU A 45 6.77 1.83 -5.33
N ASP A 46 7.82 2.30 -5.97
CA ASP A 46 8.06 2.07 -7.40
C ASP A 46 8.94 0.83 -7.61
N VAL A 47 9.09 0.45 -8.87
CA VAL A 47 10.01 -0.61 -9.27
C VAL A 47 11.39 0.00 -9.51
N PRO A 48 12.38 -0.20 -8.62
CA PRO A 48 13.68 0.48 -8.73
C PRO A 48 14.58 -0.13 -9.82
N PHE A 49 14.33 -1.38 -10.17
CA PHE A 49 15.16 -2.13 -11.12
C PHE A 49 14.28 -2.98 -12.04
N LYS A 50 14.74 -3.15 -13.28
CA LYS A 50 14.25 -4.21 -14.16
C LYS A 50 14.72 -5.59 -13.65
N PRO A 51 14.14 -6.71 -14.15
CA PRO A 51 14.57 -8.06 -13.77
C PRO A 51 16.06 -8.34 -14.01
N ASP A 52 16.65 -7.75 -15.04
CA ASP A 52 18.10 -7.81 -15.32
C ASP A 52 18.95 -6.91 -14.41
N ARG A 53 18.33 -6.29 -13.40
CA ARG A 53 18.95 -5.34 -12.46
C ARG A 53 19.38 -4.01 -13.07
N THR A 54 18.97 -3.69 -14.29
CA THR A 54 19.16 -2.35 -14.86
C THR A 54 18.38 -1.33 -14.04
N PRO A 55 19.01 -0.25 -13.51
CA PRO A 55 18.31 0.76 -12.73
C PRO A 55 17.24 1.49 -13.54
N ILE A 56 16.10 1.77 -12.93
CA ILE A 56 15.06 2.63 -13.48
C ILE A 56 15.32 4.06 -13.02
N ALA A 57 15.18 5.03 -13.91
CA ALA A 57 15.49 6.44 -13.64
C ALA A 57 14.64 7.05 -12.53
N GLN A 58 13.39 6.64 -12.41
CA GLN A 58 12.48 7.01 -11.30
C GLN A 58 12.19 5.80 -10.45
N TRP A 59 12.42 5.92 -9.14
CA TRP A 59 12.08 4.91 -8.15
C TRP A 59 11.93 5.56 -6.76
N TYR A 60 11.11 4.96 -5.94
CA TYR A 60 10.88 5.41 -4.56
C TYR A 60 10.81 4.19 -3.65
N GLY A 61 11.37 4.29 -2.44
CA GLY A 61 11.24 3.30 -1.38
C GLY A 61 12.16 2.08 -1.46
N GLY A 62 12.63 1.70 -2.63
CA GLY A 62 13.42 0.49 -2.85
C GLY A 62 12.57 -0.69 -3.30
N THR A 63 12.60 -1.79 -2.56
CA THR A 63 11.87 -3.04 -2.83
C THR A 63 10.97 -3.40 -1.65
N VAL A 64 10.13 -4.42 -1.80
CA VAL A 64 9.36 -4.98 -0.67
C VAL A 64 10.25 -5.50 0.47
N ASP A 65 11.50 -5.84 0.21
CA ASP A 65 12.45 -6.22 1.28
C ASP A 65 12.84 -5.01 2.15
N ASN A 66 12.95 -3.81 1.54
CA ASN A 66 13.14 -2.57 2.28
C ASN A 66 11.88 -2.20 3.09
N LEU A 67 10.68 -2.42 2.50
CA LEU A 67 9.43 -2.28 3.22
C LEU A 67 9.36 -3.24 4.41
N GLN A 68 9.71 -4.51 4.23
CA GLN A 68 9.71 -5.49 5.32
C GLN A 68 10.61 -5.06 6.48
N ARG A 69 11.81 -4.56 6.19
CA ARG A 69 12.73 -4.06 7.24
C ARG A 69 12.17 -2.81 7.94
N ALA A 70 11.47 -1.94 7.22
CA ALA A 70 10.78 -0.79 7.82
C ALA A 70 9.65 -1.23 8.76
N LEU A 71 8.82 -2.20 8.34
CA LEU A 71 7.76 -2.78 9.18
C LEU A 71 8.32 -3.35 10.49
N GLN A 72 9.44 -4.08 10.41
CA GLN A 72 10.14 -4.64 11.58
C GLN A 72 10.71 -3.57 12.51
N ALA A 73 11.29 -2.52 11.94
CA ALA A 73 11.94 -1.45 12.69
C ALA A 73 10.94 -0.48 13.36
N CYS A 74 9.69 -0.45 12.87
CA CYS A 74 8.65 0.47 13.30
C CYS A 74 7.33 -0.27 13.57
N PRO A 75 7.28 -1.19 14.56
CA PRO A 75 6.11 -2.03 14.79
C PRO A 75 4.86 -1.25 15.23
N ASP A 76 5.03 -0.08 15.82
CA ASP A 76 3.94 0.78 16.30
C ASP A 76 3.43 1.75 15.21
N THR A 77 4.02 1.73 14.02
CA THR A 77 3.63 2.60 12.90
C THR A 77 2.80 1.81 11.92
N ILE A 78 1.60 2.29 11.59
CA ILE A 78 0.79 1.72 10.51
C ILE A 78 1.31 2.25 9.18
N PHE A 79 1.59 1.34 8.26
CA PHE A 79 2.00 1.64 6.90
C PHE A 79 0.93 1.24 5.90
N LEU A 80 0.61 2.12 4.96
CA LEU A 80 -0.27 1.83 3.83
C LEU A 80 0.61 1.66 2.58
N GLY A 81 0.68 0.44 2.08
CA GLY A 81 1.37 0.13 0.84
C GLY A 81 0.59 0.63 -0.37
N HIS A 82 1.26 1.37 -1.23
CA HIS A 82 0.69 2.05 -2.40
C HIS A 82 1.63 1.96 -3.59
N ALA A 83 1.10 2.24 -4.80
CA ALA A 83 1.80 2.36 -6.05
C ALA A 83 2.16 1.03 -6.76
N PRO A 84 2.60 1.09 -8.03
CA PRO A 84 2.78 -0.11 -8.85
C PRO A 84 3.82 -1.09 -8.31
N GLY A 85 4.90 -0.61 -7.70
CA GLY A 85 5.93 -1.47 -7.12
C GLY A 85 5.41 -2.31 -5.95
N PHE A 86 4.43 -1.81 -5.19
CA PHE A 86 3.76 -2.57 -4.14
C PHE A 86 2.76 -3.56 -4.74
N TRP A 87 1.84 -3.08 -5.57
CA TRP A 87 0.71 -3.88 -6.04
C TRP A 87 1.11 -5.01 -7.00
N ARG A 88 2.17 -4.85 -7.80
CA ARG A 88 2.68 -5.94 -8.63
C ARG A 88 3.16 -7.16 -7.81
N GLU A 89 3.57 -6.94 -6.58
CA GLU A 89 4.05 -7.98 -5.66
C GLU A 89 2.92 -8.83 -5.05
N LEU A 90 1.67 -8.64 -5.47
CA LEU A 90 0.60 -9.63 -5.26
C LEU A 90 0.91 -10.94 -5.96
N SER A 91 1.69 -10.91 -7.04
CA SER A 91 2.02 -12.06 -7.87
C SER A 91 3.46 -12.53 -7.62
N GLY A 92 3.65 -13.85 -7.65
CA GLY A 92 4.96 -14.47 -7.44
C GLY A 92 5.96 -14.28 -8.59
N ASP A 93 5.52 -13.77 -9.74
CA ASP A 93 6.35 -13.48 -10.92
C ASP A 93 6.88 -12.04 -10.96
N ALA A 94 6.62 -11.24 -9.93
CA ALA A 94 7.01 -9.83 -9.89
C ALA A 94 8.51 -9.59 -10.17
N ASP A 95 9.38 -10.43 -9.65
CA ASP A 95 10.84 -10.31 -9.82
C ASP A 95 11.30 -10.57 -11.27
N THR A 96 10.49 -11.22 -12.09
CA THR A 96 10.81 -11.60 -13.48
C THR A 96 10.03 -10.80 -14.53
N CYS A 97 9.12 -9.93 -14.10
CA CYS A 97 8.29 -9.12 -14.98
C CYS A 97 8.90 -7.73 -15.20
N ASP A 98 8.98 -7.28 -16.47
CA ASP A 98 9.49 -5.96 -16.82
C ASP A 98 8.46 -4.84 -16.65
N SER A 99 7.16 -5.17 -16.62
CA SER A 99 6.08 -4.20 -16.53
C SER A 99 5.86 -3.72 -15.09
N GLN A 100 5.61 -2.43 -14.93
CA GLN A 100 5.08 -1.89 -13.68
C GLN A 100 3.64 -2.35 -13.42
N TYR A 101 2.90 -2.61 -14.49
CA TYR A 101 1.52 -3.07 -14.49
C TYR A 101 1.40 -4.39 -15.27
N PRO A 102 1.81 -5.53 -14.66
CA PRO A 102 1.67 -6.82 -15.33
C PRO A 102 0.19 -7.13 -15.61
N ASP A 103 -0.08 -7.74 -16.77
CA ASP A 103 -1.41 -8.15 -17.21
C ASP A 103 -1.59 -9.68 -17.26
N THR A 104 -0.52 -10.43 -16.92
CA THR A 104 -0.55 -11.89 -16.80
C THR A 104 -1.35 -12.34 -15.58
N PRO A 105 -1.92 -13.57 -15.52
CA PRO A 105 -2.60 -14.10 -14.35
C PRO A 105 -1.74 -14.05 -13.09
N ILE A 106 -2.39 -13.91 -11.92
CA ILE A 106 -1.69 -13.90 -10.63
C ILE A 106 -1.03 -15.26 -10.38
N MET A 107 0.28 -15.25 -10.18
CA MET A 107 1.06 -16.43 -9.82
C MET A 107 1.14 -16.59 -8.31
N PRO A 108 1.03 -17.82 -7.76
CA PRO A 108 1.21 -18.06 -6.33
C PRO A 108 2.57 -17.58 -5.80
N GLY A 109 2.60 -17.13 -4.57
CA GLY A 109 3.86 -16.79 -3.90
C GLY A 109 4.15 -15.29 -3.80
N GLY A 110 3.20 -14.43 -4.14
CA GLY A 110 3.34 -12.97 -4.01
C GLY A 110 3.78 -12.54 -2.62
N LYS A 111 4.64 -11.51 -2.57
CA LYS A 111 5.26 -11.04 -1.31
C LYS A 111 4.28 -10.21 -0.47
N VAL A 112 3.38 -9.45 -1.10
CA VAL A 112 2.42 -8.59 -0.37
C VAL A 112 1.54 -9.40 0.57
N GLN A 113 0.98 -10.54 0.12
CA GLN A 113 0.17 -11.38 1.00
C GLN A 113 0.98 -11.93 2.18
N LYS A 114 2.22 -12.37 1.94
CA LYS A 114 3.12 -12.86 3.01
C LYS A 114 3.38 -11.77 4.05
N LEU A 115 3.62 -10.55 3.60
CA LEU A 115 3.83 -9.41 4.50
C LEU A 115 2.56 -9.07 5.29
N LEU A 116 1.39 -9.07 4.65
CA LEU A 116 0.11 -8.85 5.32
C LEU A 116 -0.19 -9.94 6.37
N ASP A 117 0.15 -11.19 6.09
CA ASP A 117 -0.04 -12.29 7.05
C ASP A 117 0.94 -12.20 8.24
N GLN A 118 2.13 -11.65 8.01
CA GLN A 118 3.20 -11.58 9.00
C GLN A 118 3.19 -10.29 9.83
N TYR A 119 2.81 -9.15 9.23
CA TYR A 119 2.92 -7.83 9.83
C TYR A 119 1.55 -7.17 10.00
N PRO A 120 1.02 -7.08 11.22
CA PRO A 120 -0.29 -6.45 11.47
C PRO A 120 -0.29 -4.94 11.22
N ASN A 121 0.87 -4.32 11.22
CA ASN A 121 1.06 -2.90 10.93
C ASN A 121 1.18 -2.57 9.43
N LEU A 122 1.08 -3.56 8.53
CA LEU A 122 0.93 -3.33 7.10
C LEU A 122 -0.55 -3.30 6.72
N TRP A 123 -0.94 -2.23 6.07
CA TRP A 123 -2.23 -2.00 5.44
C TRP A 123 -2.03 -1.71 3.95
N CYS A 124 -3.09 -1.61 3.18
CA CYS A 124 -3.01 -1.30 1.75
C CYS A 124 -3.92 -0.13 1.38
N ASP A 125 -3.39 0.76 0.57
CA ASP A 125 -4.14 1.81 -0.08
C ASP A 125 -4.50 1.39 -1.50
N LEU A 126 -5.80 1.24 -1.77
CA LEU A 126 -6.34 0.81 -3.07
C LEU A 126 -6.39 1.94 -4.11
N SER A 127 -5.93 3.14 -3.77
CA SER A 127 -6.11 4.34 -4.62
C SER A 127 -5.46 4.24 -6.00
N ALA A 128 -5.96 5.06 -6.92
CA ALA A 128 -5.57 5.12 -8.33
C ALA A 128 -5.74 3.80 -9.10
N GLY A 129 -4.95 3.64 -10.16
CA GLY A 129 -5.03 2.47 -11.05
C GLY A 129 -4.18 1.28 -10.63
N SER A 130 -3.14 1.46 -9.80
CA SER A 130 -2.16 0.40 -9.55
C SER A 130 -2.75 -0.81 -8.83
N ALA A 131 -3.59 -0.60 -7.82
CA ALA A 131 -4.33 -1.67 -7.15
C ALA A 131 -5.34 -2.32 -8.10
N MET A 132 -6.12 -1.49 -8.83
CA MET A 132 -7.12 -1.95 -9.77
C MET A 132 -6.51 -2.87 -10.84
N TYR A 133 -5.44 -2.45 -11.50
CA TYR A 133 -4.79 -3.26 -12.54
C TYR A 133 -4.24 -4.58 -11.98
N ALA A 134 -3.68 -4.56 -10.78
CA ALA A 134 -3.20 -5.78 -10.14
C ALA A 134 -4.34 -6.76 -9.81
N LEU A 135 -5.47 -6.27 -9.31
CA LEU A 135 -6.64 -7.07 -8.96
C LEU A 135 -7.41 -7.57 -10.20
N GLN A 136 -7.46 -6.79 -11.27
CA GLN A 136 -8.11 -7.18 -12.54
C GLN A 136 -7.43 -8.39 -13.23
N ARG A 137 -6.21 -8.74 -12.85
CA ARG A 137 -5.49 -9.90 -13.39
C ARG A 137 -6.19 -11.23 -13.08
N ASP A 138 -6.94 -11.31 -11.97
CA ASP A 138 -7.71 -12.50 -11.57
C ASP A 138 -8.85 -12.09 -10.61
N GLU A 139 -10.08 -12.10 -11.10
CA GLU A 139 -11.25 -11.69 -10.33
C GLU A 139 -11.50 -12.57 -9.11
N ASN A 140 -11.31 -13.90 -9.24
CA ASN A 140 -11.49 -14.82 -8.11
C ASN A 140 -10.45 -14.59 -7.01
N TYR A 141 -9.23 -14.29 -7.41
CA TYR A 141 -8.18 -13.89 -6.49
C TYR A 141 -8.53 -12.55 -5.83
N ALA A 142 -8.97 -11.55 -6.60
CA ALA A 142 -9.35 -10.24 -6.10
C ALA A 142 -10.42 -10.34 -5.01
N LYS A 143 -11.51 -11.08 -5.26
CA LYS A 143 -12.59 -11.29 -4.27
C LYS A 143 -12.07 -11.90 -2.98
N LYS A 144 -11.23 -12.94 -3.08
CA LYS A 144 -10.64 -13.61 -1.90
C LYS A 144 -9.67 -12.70 -1.14
N PHE A 145 -8.85 -11.94 -1.86
CA PHE A 145 -7.90 -10.99 -1.27
C PHE A 145 -8.63 -9.87 -0.52
N LEU A 146 -9.59 -9.23 -1.18
CA LEU A 146 -10.36 -8.13 -0.60
C LEU A 146 -11.16 -8.58 0.63
N ALA A 147 -11.80 -9.75 0.59
CA ALA A 147 -12.50 -10.29 1.74
C ALA A 147 -11.55 -10.68 2.89
N LYS A 148 -10.43 -11.34 2.60
CA LYS A 148 -9.46 -11.78 3.62
C LYS A 148 -8.84 -10.61 4.37
N TYR A 149 -8.51 -9.53 3.68
CA TYR A 149 -7.79 -8.39 4.24
C TYR A 149 -8.67 -7.15 4.44
N ALA A 150 -10.00 -7.31 4.37
CA ALA A 150 -10.97 -6.22 4.44
C ALA A 150 -10.69 -5.21 5.57
N ASP A 151 -10.24 -5.68 6.74
CA ASP A 151 -9.96 -4.84 7.92
C ASP A 151 -8.70 -3.96 7.80
N ARG A 152 -7.93 -4.11 6.71
CA ARG A 152 -6.66 -3.39 6.48
C ARG A 152 -6.53 -2.83 5.06
N LEU A 153 -7.64 -2.65 4.38
CA LEU A 153 -7.71 -2.03 3.07
C LEU A 153 -8.43 -0.69 3.16
N THR A 154 -7.92 0.33 2.47
CA THR A 154 -8.57 1.64 2.40
C THR A 154 -8.81 2.02 0.94
N PHE A 155 -10.00 2.54 0.66
CA PHE A 155 -10.32 3.15 -0.63
C PHE A 155 -9.94 4.63 -0.61
N ALA A 156 -9.28 5.09 -1.67
CA ALA A 156 -9.11 6.50 -2.00
C ALA A 156 -9.09 6.67 -3.52
N ARG A 157 -9.04 7.89 -4.02
CA ARG A 157 -9.08 8.13 -5.47
C ARG A 157 -7.71 8.36 -6.08
N ASP A 158 -6.90 9.22 -5.48
CA ASP A 158 -5.58 9.68 -5.97
C ASP A 158 -5.59 10.28 -7.41
N THR A 159 -6.70 10.16 -8.10
CA THR A 159 -6.97 10.73 -9.43
C THR A 159 -8.40 11.25 -9.51
N TYR A 160 -8.74 11.95 -10.60
CA TYR A 160 -10.12 12.43 -10.84
C TYR A 160 -11.04 11.33 -11.39
N GLY A 161 -10.51 10.18 -11.82
CA GLY A 161 -11.28 9.06 -12.36
C GLY A 161 -12.14 8.34 -11.30
N GLY A 162 -13.07 7.53 -11.75
CA GLY A 162 -13.94 6.68 -10.93
C GLY A 162 -13.71 5.18 -11.16
N GLU A 163 -12.75 4.83 -12.00
CA GLU A 163 -12.58 3.47 -12.56
C GLU A 163 -12.36 2.42 -11.47
N LEU A 164 -11.60 2.75 -10.42
CA LEU A 164 -11.42 1.85 -9.27
C LEU A 164 -12.75 1.59 -8.56
N HIS A 165 -13.55 2.64 -8.34
CA HIS A 165 -14.87 2.49 -7.72
C HIS A 165 -15.78 1.63 -8.57
N GLU A 166 -15.85 1.91 -9.86
CA GLU A 166 -16.65 1.13 -10.81
C GLU A 166 -16.23 -0.34 -10.82
N TYR A 167 -14.92 -0.60 -10.86
CA TYR A 167 -14.39 -1.96 -10.79
C TYR A 167 -14.78 -2.68 -9.50
N LEU A 168 -14.59 -2.06 -8.34
CA LEU A 168 -14.94 -2.66 -7.05
C LEU A 168 -16.44 -2.99 -6.95
N GLN A 169 -17.32 -2.17 -7.57
CA GLN A 169 -18.74 -2.44 -7.64
C GLN A 169 -19.07 -3.71 -8.48
N THR A 170 -18.27 -4.04 -9.50
CA THR A 170 -18.48 -5.26 -10.30
C THR A 170 -18.15 -6.55 -9.55
N LEU A 171 -17.39 -6.47 -8.45
CA LEU A 171 -16.93 -7.66 -7.74
C LEU A 171 -17.97 -8.31 -6.84
N ASP A 172 -19.14 -7.68 -6.64
CA ASP A 172 -20.23 -8.20 -5.78
C ASP A 172 -19.72 -8.66 -4.40
N LEU A 173 -18.98 -7.77 -3.74
CA LEU A 173 -18.42 -8.02 -2.40
C LEU A 173 -19.53 -7.91 -1.34
N PRO A 174 -19.45 -8.66 -0.23
CA PRO A 174 -20.34 -8.47 0.92
C PRO A 174 -20.33 -7.02 1.43
N GLN A 175 -21.49 -6.54 1.91
CA GLN A 175 -21.64 -5.15 2.34
C GLN A 175 -20.67 -4.76 3.45
N ASP A 176 -20.41 -5.66 4.40
CA ASP A 176 -19.45 -5.44 5.48
C ASP A 176 -18.00 -5.27 4.98
N VAL A 177 -17.61 -5.97 3.91
CA VAL A 177 -16.32 -5.80 3.24
C VAL A 177 -16.26 -4.43 2.57
N HIS A 178 -17.35 -4.03 1.90
CA HIS A 178 -17.49 -2.70 1.30
C HIS A 178 -17.32 -1.60 2.33
N ASP A 179 -18.10 -1.64 3.40
CA ASP A 179 -18.11 -0.61 4.44
C ASP A 179 -16.72 -0.44 5.09
N LYS A 180 -16.04 -1.55 5.37
CA LYS A 180 -14.66 -1.53 5.87
C LYS A 180 -13.70 -0.82 4.91
N ILE A 181 -13.71 -1.19 3.64
CA ILE A 181 -12.79 -0.65 2.62
C ILE A 181 -13.07 0.83 2.37
N TYR A 182 -14.34 1.23 2.27
CA TYR A 182 -14.69 2.58 1.83
C TYR A 182 -14.62 3.64 2.92
N PHE A 183 -14.90 3.31 4.19
CA PHE A 183 -14.91 4.33 5.24
C PHE A 183 -14.50 3.86 6.65
N GLU A 184 -14.88 2.67 7.10
CA GLU A 184 -14.63 2.26 8.49
C GLU A 184 -13.14 2.21 8.83
N ASN A 185 -12.32 1.67 7.93
CA ASN A 185 -10.88 1.59 8.14
C ASN A 185 -10.21 2.96 8.13
N ALA A 186 -10.64 3.86 7.25
CA ALA A 186 -10.15 5.23 7.24
C ALA A 186 -10.48 5.96 8.56
N LEU A 187 -11.68 5.75 9.11
CA LEU A 187 -12.08 6.30 10.40
C LEU A 187 -11.29 5.71 11.58
N LYS A 188 -10.88 4.44 11.51
CA LYS A 188 -9.98 3.85 12.52
C LYS A 188 -8.59 4.47 12.48
N LEU A 189 -8.06 4.73 11.26
CA LEU A 189 -6.72 5.29 11.06
C LEU A 189 -6.65 6.77 11.40
N VAL A 190 -7.69 7.52 11.07
CA VAL A 190 -7.79 8.97 11.27
C VAL A 190 -9.12 9.29 11.92
N PRO A 191 -9.25 9.10 13.26
CA PRO A 191 -10.47 9.45 13.96
C PRO A 191 -10.83 10.91 13.76
N GLN A 192 -12.10 11.19 13.50
CA GLN A 192 -12.58 12.56 13.43
C GLN A 192 -12.41 13.25 14.79
N ALA A 193 -11.99 14.51 14.76
CA ALA A 193 -11.98 15.32 15.98
C ALA A 193 -13.42 15.44 16.50
N SER A 194 -13.62 15.04 17.74
CA SER A 194 -14.89 15.20 18.46
C SER A 194 -15.18 16.67 18.75
#